data_7866a063111abecdafd178e2151442fe
#
_entry.id   7866a063111abecdafd178e2151442fe
#
_cell.length_a   1.000
_cell.length_b   1.000
_cell.length_c   1.000
_cell.angle_alpha   90.00
_cell.angle_beta   90.00
_cell.angle_gamma   90.00
#
_symmetry.space_group_name_H-M   'P 1'
#
loop_
_entity.id
_entity.type
_entity.pdbx_description
1 polymer ?
#
loop_
_entity_poly.entity_id
_entity_poly.type
_entity_poly.pdbx_seq_one_letter_code
_entity_poly.pdbx_strand_id
1 'polypeptide(L)'
;MKIVQAIALAAAVVSTSAVAAGDPAIGKQKGMHCVACHGSENFPGIFPLVQLAGRDPDKLTIKTNKYRTGKLFSPLMSLAVVGLTDKDVDDISAYYNAMGKPYLQMPGIRGDEDIAETAAK
;
A
#
# COMPACT_ATOMS: atom_id res chain seq x y z
N MET A 1 -22.45 -25.75 -56.76
CA MET A 1 -21.20 -25.42 -56.02
C MET A 1 -21.54 -24.34 -55.03
N LYS A 2 -21.62 -24.63 -53.77
CA LYS A 2 -21.93 -23.68 -52.70
C LYS A 2 -20.62 -23.33 -51.99
N ILE A 3 -20.15 -22.10 -52.15
CA ILE A 3 -18.97 -21.56 -51.49
C ILE A 3 -19.41 -21.15 -50.08
N VAL A 4 -18.95 -21.89 -49.06
CA VAL A 4 -19.11 -21.51 -47.66
C VAL A 4 -18.01 -20.57 -47.30
N GLN A 5 -18.33 -19.29 -47.17
CA GLN A 5 -17.38 -18.30 -46.60
C GLN A 5 -17.32 -18.46 -45.10
N ALA A 6 -16.19 -18.93 -44.59
CA ALA A 6 -15.88 -18.94 -43.18
C ALA A 6 -15.46 -17.53 -42.74
N ILE A 7 -16.30 -16.87 -41.97
CA ILE A 7 -15.99 -15.60 -41.33
C ILE A 7 -15.18 -15.96 -40.06
N ALA A 8 -13.88 -15.70 -40.12
CA ALA A 8 -13.01 -15.79 -38.96
C ALA A 8 -13.23 -14.54 -38.07
N LEU A 9 -13.90 -14.73 -36.95
CA LEU A 9 -14.08 -13.72 -35.92
C LEU A 9 -12.78 -13.60 -35.10
N ALA A 10 -11.95 -12.61 -35.43
CA ALA A 10 -10.76 -12.29 -34.64
C ALA A 10 -11.20 -11.62 -33.34
N ALA A 11 -11.21 -12.37 -32.25
CA ALA A 11 -11.40 -11.80 -30.91
C ALA A 11 -10.15 -11.01 -30.53
N ALA A 12 -10.24 -9.69 -30.58
CA ALA A 12 -9.21 -8.80 -30.06
C ALA A 12 -9.22 -8.90 -28.53
N VAL A 13 -8.23 -9.59 -27.97
CA VAL A 13 -7.98 -9.61 -26.52
C VAL A 13 -7.42 -8.24 -26.14
N VAL A 14 -8.30 -7.37 -25.65
CA VAL A 14 -7.88 -6.11 -25.03
C VAL A 14 -7.22 -6.48 -23.70
N SER A 15 -5.91 -6.56 -23.69
CA SER A 15 -5.13 -6.67 -22.44
C SER A 15 -5.24 -5.33 -21.73
N THR A 16 -6.21 -5.20 -20.83
CA THR A 16 -6.21 -4.12 -19.85
C THR A 16 -5.01 -4.37 -18.94
N SER A 17 -3.97 -3.54 -19.08
CA SER A 17 -2.90 -3.46 -18.10
C SER A 17 -3.52 -2.97 -16.80
N ALA A 18 -3.98 -3.89 -15.96
CA ALA A 18 -4.26 -3.57 -14.59
C ALA A 18 -2.95 -3.05 -14.01
N VAL A 19 -2.92 -1.79 -13.57
CA VAL A 19 -1.85 -1.31 -12.70
C VAL A 19 -1.82 -2.29 -11.55
N ALA A 20 -0.77 -3.10 -11.49
CA ALA A 20 -0.69 -4.17 -10.52
C ALA A 20 -0.69 -3.52 -9.14
N ALA A 21 -1.74 -3.76 -8.37
CA ALA A 21 -1.72 -3.48 -6.94
C ALA A 21 -0.44 -4.10 -6.35
N GLY A 22 0.15 -3.45 -5.33
CA GLY A 22 1.37 -3.96 -4.72
C GLY A 22 1.22 -5.41 -4.26
N ASP A 23 2.33 -6.15 -4.24
CA ASP A 23 2.38 -7.54 -3.80
C ASP A 23 2.62 -7.60 -2.28
N PRO A 24 1.67 -8.08 -1.46
CA PRO A 24 1.84 -8.13 -0.02
C PRO A 24 2.94 -9.09 0.45
N ALA A 25 3.26 -10.14 -0.30
CA ALA A 25 4.33 -11.07 0.06
C ALA A 25 5.71 -10.43 -0.14
N ILE A 26 5.89 -9.72 -1.25
CA ILE A 26 7.09 -8.91 -1.49
C ILE A 26 7.15 -7.76 -0.49
N GLY A 27 6.02 -7.10 -0.24
CA GLY A 27 5.90 -6.02 0.73
C GLY A 27 6.30 -6.41 2.14
N LYS A 28 5.98 -7.64 2.57
CA LYS A 28 6.43 -8.20 3.84
C LYS A 28 7.96 -8.26 3.94
N GLN A 29 8.62 -8.71 2.88
CA GLN A 29 10.08 -8.78 2.86
C GLN A 29 10.73 -7.40 2.83
N LYS A 30 10.22 -6.53 1.98
CA LYS A 30 10.72 -5.14 1.83
C LYS A 30 10.47 -4.29 3.08
N GLY A 31 9.34 -4.51 3.75
CA GLY A 31 8.91 -3.77 4.93
C GLY A 31 9.47 -4.27 6.26
N MET A 32 10.41 -5.21 6.28
CA MET A 32 10.97 -5.77 7.51
C MET A 32 11.47 -4.70 8.49
N HIS A 33 12.11 -3.66 8.01
CA HIS A 33 12.59 -2.55 8.85
C HIS A 33 11.45 -1.63 9.32
N CYS A 34 10.32 -1.60 8.62
CA CYS A 34 9.14 -0.81 9.01
C CYS A 34 8.44 -1.44 10.23
N VAL A 35 8.47 -2.77 10.33
CA VAL A 35 7.81 -3.54 11.39
C VAL A 35 8.29 -3.13 12.79
N ALA A 36 9.57 -2.83 12.95
CA ALA A 36 10.12 -2.43 14.24
C ALA A 36 9.37 -1.23 14.86
N CYS A 37 9.00 -0.26 14.03
CA CYS A 37 8.31 0.94 14.47
C CYS A 37 6.79 0.84 14.33
N HIS A 38 6.30 0.30 13.21
CA HIS A 38 4.90 0.34 12.81
C HIS A 38 4.11 -0.95 13.07
N GLY A 39 4.78 -1.98 13.60
CA GLY A 39 4.15 -3.23 13.97
C GLY A 39 3.95 -4.23 12.84
N SER A 40 3.44 -5.39 13.21
CA SER A 40 3.08 -6.51 12.35
C SER A 40 1.82 -7.19 12.87
N GLU A 41 1.51 -8.37 12.32
CA GLU A 41 0.39 -9.19 12.79
C GLU A 41 0.53 -9.63 14.26
N ASN A 42 1.76 -9.74 14.76
CA ASN A 42 2.09 -10.30 16.09
C ASN A 42 2.85 -9.33 17.00
N PHE A 43 3.03 -8.10 16.58
CA PHE A 43 3.83 -7.12 17.29
C PHE A 43 3.32 -5.70 17.08
N PRO A 44 3.10 -4.91 18.15
CA PRO A 44 2.53 -3.57 18.03
C PRO A 44 3.49 -2.52 17.45
N GLY A 45 4.77 -2.83 17.33
CA GLY A 45 5.81 -1.86 17.08
C GLY A 45 6.22 -1.08 18.34
N ILE A 46 7.36 -0.42 18.30
CA ILE A 46 7.80 0.46 19.41
C ILE A 46 6.99 1.76 19.47
N PHE A 47 6.27 2.10 18.41
CA PHE A 47 5.33 3.23 18.37
C PHE A 47 3.90 2.73 18.10
N PRO A 48 3.21 2.15 19.07
CA PRO A 48 1.91 1.51 18.86
C PRO A 48 0.81 2.47 18.37
N LEU A 49 0.98 3.77 18.55
CA LEU A 49 0.06 4.80 18.05
C LEU A 49 0.11 4.98 16.52
N VAL A 50 1.18 4.54 15.88
CA VAL A 50 1.39 4.69 14.43
C VAL A 50 1.40 3.34 13.70
N GLN A 51 0.65 2.37 14.20
CA GLN A 51 0.45 1.10 13.50
C GLN A 51 -0.17 1.33 12.13
N LEU A 52 0.32 0.60 11.10
CA LEU A 52 -0.12 0.78 9.72
C LEU A 52 -1.09 -0.31 9.26
N ALA A 53 -1.25 -1.39 10.01
CA ALA A 53 -2.07 -2.53 9.62
C ALA A 53 -3.52 -2.12 9.34
N GLY A 54 -4.03 -2.58 8.20
CA GLY A 54 -5.41 -2.36 7.74
C GLY A 54 -5.70 -0.95 7.24
N ARG A 55 -4.69 -0.10 7.07
CA ARG A 55 -4.86 1.22 6.47
C ARG A 55 -5.03 1.10 4.95
N ASP A 56 -5.64 2.10 4.37
CA ASP A 56 -5.82 2.23 2.93
C ASP A 56 -4.46 2.27 2.21
N PRO A 57 -4.22 1.40 1.22
CA PRO A 57 -2.91 1.29 0.57
C PRO A 57 -2.55 2.52 -0.25
N ASP A 58 -3.52 3.18 -0.89
CA ASP A 58 -3.24 4.38 -1.69
C ASP A 58 -2.79 5.53 -0.80
N LYS A 59 -3.43 5.70 0.36
CA LYS A 59 -3.05 6.71 1.35
C LYS A 59 -1.69 6.42 1.96
N LEU A 60 -1.37 5.15 2.24
CA LEU A 60 -0.04 4.74 2.69
C LEU A 60 1.02 5.07 1.64
N THR A 61 0.77 4.72 0.38
CA THR A 61 1.67 5.02 -0.75
C THR A 61 1.91 6.52 -0.89
N ILE A 62 0.84 7.32 -0.90
CA ILE A 62 0.93 8.78 -1.03
C ILE A 62 1.74 9.39 0.13
N LYS A 63 1.44 8.99 1.37
CA LYS A 63 2.11 9.54 2.56
C LYS A 63 3.58 9.13 2.62
N THR A 64 3.89 7.88 2.33
CA THR A 64 5.27 7.37 2.27
C THR A 64 6.10 8.09 1.21
N ASN A 65 5.52 8.31 0.03
CA ASN A 65 6.17 9.09 -1.04
C ASN A 65 6.39 10.55 -0.66
N LYS A 66 5.51 11.16 0.14
CA LYS A 66 5.75 12.52 0.65
C LYS A 66 7.01 12.58 1.54
N TYR A 67 7.26 11.57 2.38
CA TYR A 67 8.52 11.49 3.14
C TYR A 67 9.73 11.24 2.24
N ARG A 68 9.60 10.33 1.26
CA ARG A 68 10.66 9.99 0.32
C ARG A 68 11.09 11.18 -0.55
N THR A 69 10.15 12.01 -0.95
CA THR A 69 10.38 13.20 -1.79
C THR A 69 10.65 14.48 -1.00
N GLY A 70 10.70 14.41 0.32
CA GLY A 70 10.95 15.56 1.19
C GLY A 70 9.76 16.53 1.34
N LYS A 71 8.57 16.19 0.81
CA LYS A 71 7.35 17.00 1.02
C LYS A 71 6.84 16.95 2.45
N LEU A 72 7.11 15.85 3.14
CA LEU A 72 6.98 15.73 4.59
C LEU A 72 8.36 15.42 5.17
N PHE A 73 8.65 15.98 6.32
CA PHE A 73 9.90 15.74 7.02
C PHE A 73 9.66 15.02 8.35
N SER A 74 10.36 13.93 8.53
CA SER A 74 10.54 13.24 9.80
C SER A 74 11.91 12.59 9.76
N PRO A 75 12.80 12.84 10.71
CA PRO A 75 14.16 12.29 10.67
C PRO A 75 14.17 10.76 10.48
N LEU A 76 13.31 10.05 11.22
CA LEU A 76 13.21 8.59 11.16
C LEU A 76 12.59 8.12 9.84
N MET A 77 11.44 8.67 9.45
CA MET A 77 10.75 8.25 8.22
C MET A 77 11.53 8.60 6.97
N SER A 78 12.08 9.81 6.88
CA SER A 78 12.86 10.22 5.70
C SER A 78 14.07 9.32 5.49
N LEU A 79 14.73 8.89 6.57
CA LEU A 79 15.84 7.95 6.50
C LEU A 79 15.36 6.53 6.12
N ALA A 80 14.26 6.07 6.70
CA ALA A 80 13.74 4.73 6.48
C ALA A 80 13.28 4.48 5.03
N VAL A 81 12.81 5.52 4.34
CA VAL A 81 12.20 5.39 3.00
C VAL A 81 13.10 5.83 1.85
N VAL A 82 14.28 6.39 2.11
CA VAL A 82 15.15 7.02 1.09
C VAL A 82 15.57 6.06 -0.03
N GLY A 83 15.74 4.79 0.29
CA GLY A 83 16.20 3.76 -0.66
C GLY A 83 15.08 3.00 -1.37
N LEU A 84 13.81 3.32 -1.09
CA LEU A 84 12.68 2.60 -1.67
C LEU A 84 12.36 3.11 -3.08
N THR A 85 12.00 2.18 -3.97
CA THR A 85 11.39 2.50 -5.26
C THR A 85 9.88 2.71 -5.11
N ASP A 86 9.21 3.23 -6.14
CA ASP A 86 7.74 3.36 -6.16
C ASP A 86 7.07 2.00 -5.95
N LYS A 87 7.58 0.97 -6.63
CA LYS A 87 7.07 -0.40 -6.48
C LYS A 87 7.25 -0.95 -5.06
N ASP A 88 8.38 -0.69 -4.41
CA ASP A 88 8.60 -1.12 -3.03
C ASP A 88 7.57 -0.48 -2.08
N VAL A 89 7.24 0.79 -2.30
CA VAL A 89 6.24 1.50 -1.51
C VAL A 89 4.84 0.91 -1.72
N ASP A 90 4.49 0.58 -2.97
CA ASP A 90 3.20 -0.05 -3.28
C ASP A 90 3.09 -1.44 -2.65
N ASP A 91 4.15 -2.25 -2.74
CA ASP A 91 4.20 -3.59 -2.15
C ASP A 91 4.10 -3.53 -0.62
N ILE A 92 4.82 -2.63 0.04
CA ILE A 92 4.76 -2.43 1.49
C ILE A 92 3.37 -1.94 1.91
N SER A 93 2.75 -1.05 1.16
CA SER A 93 1.40 -0.56 1.42
C SER A 93 0.37 -1.68 1.32
N ALA A 94 0.50 -2.55 0.31
CA ALA A 94 -0.32 -3.74 0.15
C ALA A 94 -0.15 -4.74 1.32
N TYR A 95 1.07 -4.93 1.80
CA TYR A 95 1.33 -5.78 2.97
C TYR A 95 0.62 -5.29 4.22
N TYR A 96 0.73 -4.00 4.55
CA TYR A 96 0.04 -3.44 5.71
C TYR A 96 -1.47 -3.47 5.58
N ASN A 97 -2.01 -3.20 4.39
CA ASN A 97 -3.44 -3.31 4.14
C ASN A 97 -3.94 -4.75 4.33
N ALA A 98 -3.21 -5.74 3.84
CA ALA A 98 -3.58 -7.16 3.91
C ALA A 98 -3.68 -7.69 5.36
N MET A 99 -3.04 -7.06 6.33
CA MET A 99 -3.19 -7.41 7.75
C MET A 99 -4.61 -7.14 8.29
N GLY A 100 -5.38 -6.30 7.63
CA GLY A 100 -6.78 -6.00 7.95
C GLY A 100 -7.00 -5.19 9.22
N LYS A 101 -6.23 -5.38 10.28
CA LYS A 101 -6.36 -4.67 11.57
C LYS A 101 -5.03 -4.60 12.31
N PRO A 102 -4.81 -3.56 13.12
CA PRO A 102 -3.61 -3.46 13.94
C PRO A 102 -3.61 -4.50 15.07
N TYR A 103 -2.42 -4.88 15.51
CA TYR A 103 -2.22 -5.80 16.63
C TYR A 103 -2.86 -5.27 17.93
N LEU A 104 -2.60 -4.01 18.26
CA LEU A 104 -3.29 -3.31 19.33
C LEU A 104 -4.41 -2.45 18.73
N GLN A 105 -5.64 -2.77 19.09
CA GLN A 105 -6.78 -1.95 18.73
C GLN A 105 -6.97 -0.89 19.81
N MET A 106 -6.60 0.34 19.48
CA MET A 106 -6.75 1.48 20.39
C MET A 106 -7.91 2.34 19.89
N PRO A 107 -8.93 2.58 20.72
CA PRO A 107 -10.04 3.46 20.36
C PRO A 107 -9.54 4.86 19.99
N GLY A 108 -10.02 5.42 18.89
CA GLY A 108 -9.75 6.80 18.48
C GLY A 108 -8.43 7.06 17.76
N ILE A 109 -7.59 6.03 17.54
CA ILE A 109 -6.27 6.24 16.90
C ILE A 109 -6.23 5.72 15.47
N ARG A 110 -7.18 4.92 15.08
CA ARG A 110 -7.22 4.32 13.76
C ARG A 110 -7.93 5.22 12.76
N GLY A 111 -7.17 5.86 11.91
CA GLY A 111 -7.71 6.49 10.71
C GLY A 111 -8.39 7.83 10.90
N ASP A 112 -8.30 8.46 12.08
CA ASP A 112 -8.87 9.79 12.31
C ASP A 112 -8.26 10.83 11.37
N GLU A 113 -7.02 10.63 10.97
CA GLU A 113 -6.36 11.43 9.92
C GLU A 113 -7.06 11.28 8.56
N ASP A 114 -7.57 10.08 8.26
CA ASP A 114 -8.26 9.78 7.01
C ASP A 114 -9.69 10.33 7.00
N ILE A 115 -10.32 10.41 8.18
CA ILE A 115 -11.66 10.97 8.35
C ILE A 115 -11.63 12.49 8.27
N ALA A 116 -10.64 13.12 8.87
CA ALA A 116 -10.48 14.57 8.84
C ALA A 116 -10.27 15.11 7.42
N GLU A 117 -9.53 14.39 6.57
CA GLU A 117 -9.32 14.79 5.18
C GLU A 117 -10.57 14.61 4.32
N THR A 118 -11.41 13.64 4.65
CA THR A 118 -12.68 13.38 3.92
C THR A 118 -13.76 14.39 4.31
N ALA A 119 -13.75 14.88 5.54
CA ALA A 119 -14.72 15.87 6.04
C ALA A 119 -14.40 17.31 5.59
N ALA A 120 -13.19 17.57 5.09
CA ALA A 120 -12.76 18.89 4.60
C ALA A 120 -13.01 19.11 3.09
N LYS A 121 -13.69 18.19 2.41
CA LYS A 121 -14.17 18.32 1.02
C LYS A 121 -15.68 18.49 1.00
#